data_19828edf59e824fc0b80ed9f7624e1f2
#
_entry.id   19828edf59e824fc0b80ed9f7624e1f2
#
_cell.length_a   1.000
_cell.length_b   1.000
_cell.length_c   1.000
_cell.angle_alpha   90.00
_cell.angle_beta   90.00
_cell.angle_gamma   90.00
#
_symmetry.space_group_name_H-M   'P 1'
#
loop_
_entity.id
_entity.type
_entity.pdbx_description
1 polymer ?
#
loop_
_entity_poly.entity_id
_entity_poly.type
_entity_poly.pdbx_seq_one_letter_code
_entity_poly.pdbx_strand_id
1 'polypeptide(L)'
;MAQQPESETAQPTIRRFRRELLDLVRRATLNLLTSAVTVAISGCLGPPVLERQVLGYDEVTRMLDEKLLLLNIARVSNQEPVHFTSTSSIAATFNWTATLGASGEVTESKGTNFLNLNIGGSASENPTFSISPVSGKEFTERVATPFQDTIFEFLVFQGGKINQAMRLMSAGIEVQKPDGRFVRFIENDPQRPKEYEEFRQIAAHLQWLNDNRQLFVRPLVFDETLIADFKSTPSAGDINNGFNMGLRWRQKPNGNYELTRLKGGRVVVSNFDPMALTDQERAALDEKIKKNPSGFVYLDIEPNGPGGNLPIQGAIKLRSMFQILNFIATGIRIAPEFEVSPNLPTEETDVGATATLKINVTDSPPDLRLPTVYYDGHYYSVNDTVWDRTTFLILSILFQTTIGRIENVGIPITISK
;
A
#
# COMPACT_ATOMS: atom_id res chain seq x y z
N MET A 1 -22.76 -94.23 -59.61
CA MET A 1 -24.00 -93.53 -59.45
C MET A 1 -24.23 -93.32 -57.95
N ALA A 2 -23.92 -92.17 -57.38
CA ALA A 2 -24.47 -91.69 -56.13
C ALA A 2 -23.89 -90.29 -55.86
N GLN A 3 -24.78 -89.29 -55.75
CA GLN A 3 -24.57 -87.90 -55.56
C GLN A 3 -24.08 -87.61 -54.09
N GLN A 4 -23.24 -86.63 -54.02
CA GLN A 4 -22.95 -85.84 -52.75
C GLN A 4 -24.08 -84.88 -52.46
N PRO A 5 -24.34 -84.52 -51.19
CA PRO A 5 -24.95 -83.21 -50.85
C PRO A 5 -23.94 -82.24 -50.25
N GLU A 6 -24.00 -81.00 -50.76
CA GLU A 6 -23.26 -79.85 -50.36
C GLU A 6 -23.53 -79.40 -48.91
N SER A 7 -22.48 -78.99 -48.22
CA SER A 7 -22.56 -78.31 -46.90
C SER A 7 -22.46 -76.80 -47.14
N GLU A 8 -23.58 -76.12 -47.19
CA GLU A 8 -23.64 -74.68 -47.31
C GLU A 8 -24.64 -74.11 -46.30
N THR A 9 -24.24 -73.76 -45.07
CA THR A 9 -25.04 -72.86 -44.24
C THR A 9 -24.33 -72.33 -42.93
N ALA A 10 -23.02 -72.17 -42.88
CA ALA A 10 -22.35 -71.67 -41.61
C ALA A 10 -21.67 -70.29 -41.73
N GLN A 11 -21.67 -69.63 -42.90
CA GLN A 11 -20.91 -68.37 -43.04
C GLN A 11 -21.65 -67.04 -42.75
N PRO A 12 -22.95 -66.84 -42.79
CA PRO A 12 -23.61 -65.55 -42.58
C PRO A 12 -23.65 -65.17 -41.08
N THR A 13 -23.73 -66.12 -40.16
CA THR A 13 -23.92 -65.84 -38.73
C THR A 13 -22.66 -65.28 -38.05
N ILE A 14 -21.46 -65.74 -38.45
CA ILE A 14 -20.20 -65.28 -37.90
C ILE A 14 -19.89 -63.83 -38.33
N ARG A 15 -20.23 -63.44 -39.53
CA ARG A 15 -20.05 -62.04 -40.04
C ARG A 15 -20.96 -61.07 -39.36
N ARG A 16 -22.19 -61.45 -39.02
CA ARG A 16 -23.15 -60.62 -38.31
C ARG A 16 -22.75 -60.41 -36.86
N PHE A 17 -22.34 -61.44 -36.16
CA PHE A 17 -21.85 -61.37 -34.79
C PHE A 17 -20.56 -60.50 -34.66
N ARG A 18 -19.66 -60.60 -35.64
CA ARG A 18 -18.42 -59.77 -35.65
C ARG A 18 -18.73 -58.32 -35.90
N ARG A 19 -19.73 -57.96 -36.67
CA ARG A 19 -20.14 -56.57 -36.86
C ARG A 19 -20.82 -56.01 -35.61
N GLU A 20 -21.69 -56.74 -34.97
CA GLU A 20 -22.36 -56.35 -33.74
C GLU A 20 -21.34 -56.14 -32.59
N LEU A 21 -20.35 -57.01 -32.48
CA LEU A 21 -19.29 -56.89 -31.52
C LEU A 21 -18.40 -55.67 -31.78
N LEU A 22 -18.05 -55.38 -33.02
CA LEU A 22 -17.28 -54.22 -33.43
C LEU A 22 -18.07 -52.92 -33.17
N ASP A 23 -19.36 -52.87 -33.39
CA ASP A 23 -20.20 -51.73 -33.10
C ASP A 23 -20.39 -51.51 -31.61
N LEU A 24 -20.44 -52.57 -30.81
CA LEU A 24 -20.53 -52.49 -29.36
C LEU A 24 -19.22 -51.98 -28.74
N VAL A 25 -18.08 -52.47 -29.22
CA VAL A 25 -16.75 -51.98 -28.82
C VAL A 25 -16.54 -50.53 -29.22
N ARG A 26 -16.97 -50.14 -30.43
CA ARG A 26 -16.89 -48.76 -30.92
C ARG A 26 -17.76 -47.79 -30.12
N ARG A 27 -18.97 -48.19 -29.70
CA ARG A 27 -19.85 -47.41 -28.82
C ARG A 27 -19.27 -47.31 -27.41
N ALA A 28 -18.71 -48.38 -26.86
CA ALA A 28 -18.09 -48.38 -25.55
C ALA A 28 -16.82 -47.50 -25.49
N THR A 29 -15.97 -47.55 -26.53
CA THR A 29 -14.79 -46.66 -26.62
C THR A 29 -15.17 -45.22 -26.83
N LEU A 30 -16.21 -44.91 -27.64
CA LEU A 30 -16.68 -43.53 -27.81
C LEU A 30 -17.25 -42.97 -26.52
N ASN A 31 -18.02 -43.76 -25.76
CA ASN A 31 -18.59 -43.32 -24.48
C ASN A 31 -17.49 -43.13 -23.40
N LEU A 32 -16.46 -43.98 -23.40
CA LEU A 32 -15.30 -43.84 -22.49
C LEU A 32 -14.50 -42.60 -22.84
N LEU A 33 -14.29 -42.28 -24.12
CA LEU A 33 -13.58 -41.08 -24.57
C LEU A 33 -14.38 -39.84 -24.24
N THR A 34 -15.68 -39.81 -24.43
CA THR A 34 -16.53 -38.67 -24.08
C THR A 34 -16.56 -38.45 -22.56
N SER A 35 -16.67 -39.51 -21.76
CA SER A 35 -16.62 -39.39 -20.28
C SER A 35 -15.27 -38.90 -19.80
N ALA A 36 -14.14 -39.35 -20.37
CA ALA A 36 -12.81 -38.93 -20.03
C ALA A 36 -12.57 -37.45 -20.39
N VAL A 37 -13.06 -36.99 -21.52
CA VAL A 37 -13.00 -35.58 -21.95
C VAL A 37 -13.83 -34.69 -21.02
N THR A 38 -15.00 -35.14 -20.60
CA THR A 38 -15.90 -34.37 -19.71
C THR A 38 -15.28 -34.22 -18.32
N VAL A 39 -14.66 -35.27 -17.79
CA VAL A 39 -13.97 -35.23 -16.48
C VAL A 39 -12.70 -34.37 -16.55
N ALA A 40 -11.95 -34.41 -17.64
CA ALA A 40 -10.74 -33.60 -17.82
C ALA A 40 -11.05 -32.09 -17.92
N ILE A 41 -12.15 -31.72 -18.53
CA ILE A 41 -12.58 -30.31 -18.65
C ILE A 41 -13.13 -29.79 -17.32
N SER A 42 -13.79 -30.61 -16.52
CA SER A 42 -14.41 -30.19 -15.26
C SER A 42 -13.40 -29.96 -14.12
N GLY A 43 -12.24 -30.59 -14.15
CA GLY A 43 -11.25 -30.53 -13.05
C GLY A 43 -10.16 -29.47 -13.22
N CYS A 44 -9.85 -29.03 -14.44
CA CYS A 44 -8.69 -28.17 -14.71
C CYS A 44 -8.99 -26.68 -14.84
N LEU A 45 -10.26 -26.27 -14.92
CA LEU A 45 -10.61 -24.86 -15.14
C LEU A 45 -10.78 -24.03 -13.84
N GLY A 46 -11.02 -24.69 -12.70
CA GLY A 46 -11.28 -24.02 -11.43
C GLY A 46 -10.12 -23.13 -10.95
N PRO A 47 -8.91 -23.67 -10.70
CA PRO A 47 -7.82 -22.90 -10.12
C PRO A 47 -7.32 -21.74 -10.99
N PRO A 48 -7.07 -21.89 -12.30
CA PRO A 48 -6.62 -20.77 -13.16
C PRO A 48 -7.65 -19.67 -13.32
N VAL A 49 -8.93 -20.02 -13.33
CA VAL A 49 -10.00 -19.04 -13.40
C VAL A 49 -10.13 -18.26 -12.11
N LEU A 50 -10.07 -18.95 -10.97
CA LEU A 50 -10.09 -18.32 -9.64
C LEU A 50 -8.90 -17.38 -9.47
N GLU A 51 -7.69 -17.81 -9.82
CA GLU A 51 -6.49 -16.97 -9.78
C GLU A 51 -6.67 -15.69 -10.60
N ARG A 52 -7.10 -15.81 -11.85
CA ARG A 52 -7.30 -14.67 -12.74
C ARG A 52 -8.35 -13.68 -12.20
N GLN A 53 -9.39 -14.20 -11.57
CA GLN A 53 -10.46 -13.39 -10.99
C GLN A 53 -9.99 -12.66 -9.73
N VAL A 54 -9.31 -13.37 -8.81
CA VAL A 54 -8.74 -12.75 -7.59
C VAL A 54 -7.79 -11.63 -7.97
N LEU A 55 -6.86 -11.87 -8.90
CA LEU A 55 -5.94 -10.83 -9.39
C LEU A 55 -6.68 -9.68 -10.08
N GLY A 56 -7.74 -9.98 -10.83
CA GLY A 56 -8.60 -8.96 -11.47
C GLY A 56 -9.30 -8.07 -10.44
N TYR A 57 -9.85 -8.65 -9.38
CA TYR A 57 -10.50 -7.88 -8.30
C TYR A 57 -9.50 -7.06 -7.50
N ASP A 58 -8.33 -7.63 -7.19
CA ASP A 58 -7.25 -6.91 -6.51
C ASP A 58 -6.83 -5.67 -7.30
N GLU A 59 -6.58 -5.82 -8.60
CA GLU A 59 -6.22 -4.71 -9.49
C GLU A 59 -7.31 -3.63 -9.57
N VAL A 60 -8.58 -4.04 -9.68
CA VAL A 60 -9.71 -3.10 -9.71
C VAL A 60 -9.81 -2.34 -8.39
N THR A 61 -9.63 -3.02 -7.25
CA THR A 61 -9.69 -2.40 -5.93
C THR A 61 -8.55 -1.39 -5.75
N ARG A 62 -7.33 -1.79 -6.11
CA ARG A 62 -6.16 -0.91 -6.09
C ARG A 62 -6.39 0.35 -6.94
N MET A 63 -6.86 0.19 -8.18
CA MET A 63 -7.16 1.32 -9.05
C MET A 63 -8.29 2.20 -8.50
N LEU A 64 -9.28 1.63 -7.83
CA LEU A 64 -10.37 2.38 -7.22
C LEU A 64 -9.86 3.26 -6.07
N ASP A 65 -9.04 2.72 -5.18
CA ASP A 65 -8.45 3.47 -4.06
C ASP A 65 -7.60 4.64 -4.58
N GLU A 66 -6.77 4.42 -5.59
CA GLU A 66 -5.97 5.46 -6.24
C GLU A 66 -6.84 6.56 -6.86
N LYS A 67 -7.93 6.18 -7.55
CA LYS A 67 -8.89 7.12 -8.14
C LYS A 67 -9.67 7.90 -7.10
N LEU A 68 -10.07 7.27 -5.99
CA LEU A 68 -10.75 7.93 -4.88
C LEU A 68 -9.84 8.97 -4.20
N LEU A 69 -8.57 8.64 -4.03
CA LEU A 69 -7.58 9.57 -3.51
C LEU A 69 -7.42 10.79 -4.44
N LEU A 70 -7.23 10.55 -5.74
CA LEU A 70 -7.13 11.60 -6.75
C LEU A 70 -8.41 12.44 -6.86
N LEU A 71 -9.58 11.82 -6.73
CA LEU A 71 -10.87 12.51 -6.69
C LEU A 71 -10.97 13.47 -5.50
N ASN A 72 -10.43 13.10 -4.34
CA ASN A 72 -10.39 13.99 -3.18
C ASN A 72 -9.44 15.18 -3.40
N ILE A 73 -8.32 14.99 -4.10
CA ILE A 73 -7.46 16.11 -4.53
C ILE A 73 -8.24 17.05 -5.46
N ALA A 74 -8.98 16.51 -6.44
CA ALA A 74 -9.81 17.29 -7.35
C ALA A 74 -10.90 18.07 -6.61
N ARG A 75 -11.60 17.46 -5.64
CA ARG A 75 -12.60 18.13 -4.78
C ARG A 75 -11.99 19.29 -4.01
N VAL A 76 -10.89 19.05 -3.32
CA VAL A 76 -10.22 20.10 -2.53
C VAL A 76 -9.75 21.25 -3.45
N SER A 77 -9.25 20.95 -4.67
CA SER A 77 -8.85 21.99 -5.63
C SER A 77 -10.03 22.86 -6.11
N ASN A 78 -11.26 22.34 -6.01
CA ASN A 78 -12.50 23.04 -6.29
C ASN A 78 -13.20 23.57 -5.02
N GLN A 79 -12.51 23.58 -3.87
CA GLN A 79 -13.02 24.04 -2.57
C GLN A 79 -14.21 23.21 -2.05
N GLU A 80 -14.28 21.94 -2.43
CA GLU A 80 -15.31 21.02 -1.99
C GLU A 80 -14.82 20.09 -0.87
N PRO A 81 -15.72 19.58 -0.03
CA PRO A 81 -15.36 18.70 1.07
C PRO A 81 -14.83 17.35 0.57
N VAL A 82 -13.83 16.84 1.27
CA VAL A 82 -13.34 15.45 1.07
C VAL A 82 -14.39 14.43 1.45
N HIS A 83 -14.42 13.32 0.72
CA HIS A 83 -15.26 12.19 1.03
C HIS A 83 -14.48 10.91 0.86
N PHE A 84 -14.37 10.12 1.92
CA PHE A 84 -13.61 8.88 1.91
C PHE A 84 -14.54 7.67 2.03
N THR A 85 -14.20 6.63 1.28
CA THR A 85 -14.86 5.34 1.34
C THR A 85 -13.82 4.25 1.54
N SER A 86 -14.19 3.21 2.24
CA SER A 86 -13.37 2.01 2.41
C SER A 86 -14.08 0.82 1.76
N THR A 87 -13.37 0.04 0.97
CA THR A 87 -13.86 -1.24 0.46
C THR A 87 -13.67 -2.27 1.57
N SER A 88 -14.78 -2.75 2.15
CA SER A 88 -14.73 -3.66 3.30
C SER A 88 -14.66 -5.13 2.90
N SER A 89 -15.33 -5.53 1.83
CA SER A 89 -15.28 -6.90 1.31
C SER A 89 -15.69 -6.97 -0.15
N ILE A 90 -15.15 -7.96 -0.84
CA ILE A 90 -15.56 -8.36 -2.18
C ILE A 90 -15.98 -9.82 -2.06
N ALA A 91 -17.26 -10.10 -2.31
CA ALA A 91 -17.78 -11.46 -2.40
C ALA A 91 -18.19 -11.72 -3.85
N ALA A 92 -17.73 -12.81 -4.45
CA ALA A 92 -18.11 -13.20 -5.78
C ALA A 92 -18.75 -14.59 -5.75
N THR A 93 -19.94 -14.72 -6.33
CA THR A 93 -20.59 -16.01 -6.53
C THR A 93 -20.47 -16.38 -8.01
N PHE A 94 -19.91 -17.55 -8.26
CA PHE A 94 -19.73 -18.10 -9.61
C PHE A 94 -20.74 -19.19 -9.90
N ASN A 95 -21.55 -19.01 -10.93
CA ASN A 95 -22.47 -20.02 -11.40
C ASN A 95 -21.99 -20.51 -12.78
N TRP A 96 -21.61 -21.77 -12.83
CA TRP A 96 -21.23 -22.45 -14.04
C TRP A 96 -22.35 -23.39 -14.46
N THR A 97 -22.90 -23.19 -15.65
CA THR A 97 -23.90 -24.10 -16.22
C THR A 97 -23.38 -24.64 -17.54
N ALA A 98 -23.11 -25.96 -17.57
CA ALA A 98 -22.78 -26.65 -18.81
C ALA A 98 -23.99 -27.48 -19.25
N THR A 99 -24.54 -27.19 -20.42
CA THR A 99 -25.63 -27.98 -21.01
C THR A 99 -25.08 -28.77 -22.19
N LEU A 100 -25.14 -30.10 -22.04
CA LEU A 100 -24.86 -31.04 -23.12
C LEU A 100 -26.22 -31.56 -23.63
N GLY A 101 -26.66 -31.11 -24.81
CA GLY A 101 -27.85 -31.61 -25.47
C GLY A 101 -27.46 -32.44 -26.71
N ALA A 102 -27.82 -33.70 -26.75
CA ALA A 102 -27.74 -34.50 -27.96
C ALA A 102 -29.17 -34.79 -28.41
N SER A 103 -29.58 -34.25 -29.55
CA SER A 103 -30.84 -34.63 -30.23
C SER A 103 -30.49 -35.35 -31.53
N GLY A 104 -30.93 -36.58 -31.65
CA GLY A 104 -30.80 -37.38 -32.87
C GLY A 104 -32.15 -37.88 -33.32
N GLU A 105 -32.51 -37.65 -34.57
CA GLU A 105 -33.68 -38.24 -35.20
C GLU A 105 -33.22 -39.37 -36.14
N VAL A 106 -33.65 -40.57 -35.85
CA VAL A 106 -33.36 -41.75 -36.67
C VAL A 106 -34.60 -42.04 -37.51
N THR A 107 -34.52 -41.70 -38.77
CA THR A 107 -35.61 -42.04 -39.75
C THR A 107 -35.22 -43.30 -40.45
N GLU A 108 -36.14 -44.31 -40.45
CA GLU A 108 -35.99 -45.66 -41.05
C GLU A 108 -36.07 -45.70 -42.58
N SER A 109 -36.10 -44.57 -43.27
CA SER A 109 -36.09 -44.53 -44.73
C SER A 109 -34.99 -43.64 -45.26
N LYS A 110 -34.10 -44.27 -46.05
CA LYS A 110 -33.05 -43.73 -46.95
C LYS A 110 -32.77 -42.20 -46.89
N GLY A 111 -32.69 -41.58 -45.71
CA GLY A 111 -32.35 -40.19 -45.47
C GLY A 111 -31.12 -40.09 -44.62
N THR A 112 -30.33 -39.04 -44.81
CA THR A 112 -29.07 -38.75 -44.08
C THR A 112 -29.39 -38.52 -42.59
N ASN A 113 -28.84 -39.38 -41.73
CA ASN A 113 -28.95 -39.22 -40.28
C ASN A 113 -28.12 -38.03 -39.85
N PHE A 114 -28.73 -37.00 -39.29
CA PHE A 114 -28.04 -35.87 -38.67
C PHE A 114 -27.98 -36.04 -37.16
N LEU A 115 -26.77 -36.05 -36.63
CA LEU A 115 -26.52 -35.92 -35.17
C LEU A 115 -26.27 -34.44 -34.87
N ASN A 116 -27.25 -33.79 -34.26
CA ASN A 116 -27.07 -32.42 -33.78
C ASN A 116 -26.51 -32.47 -32.34
N LEU A 117 -25.23 -32.14 -32.20
CA LEU A 117 -24.59 -31.96 -30.89
C LEU A 117 -24.71 -30.48 -30.53
N ASN A 118 -25.50 -30.19 -29.52
CA ASN A 118 -25.61 -28.84 -28.96
C ASN A 118 -24.78 -28.78 -27.66
N ILE A 119 -23.63 -28.11 -27.73
CA ILE A 119 -22.79 -27.89 -26.56
C ILE A 119 -23.01 -26.42 -26.19
N GLY A 120 -23.70 -26.17 -25.08
CA GLY A 120 -23.92 -24.85 -24.51
C GLY A 120 -23.23 -24.74 -23.16
N GLY A 121 -22.48 -23.69 -22.96
CA GLY A 121 -21.91 -23.34 -21.65
C GLY A 121 -22.25 -21.89 -21.34
N SER A 122 -22.78 -21.62 -20.17
CA SER A 122 -22.90 -20.26 -19.64
C SER A 122 -22.11 -20.14 -18.32
N ALA A 123 -21.33 -19.08 -18.22
CA ALA A 123 -20.68 -18.69 -16.98
C ALA A 123 -21.30 -17.35 -16.54
N SER A 124 -21.84 -17.32 -15.35
CA SER A 124 -22.38 -16.10 -14.74
C SER A 124 -21.59 -15.79 -13.47
N GLU A 125 -21.16 -14.56 -13.38
CA GLU A 125 -20.43 -14.01 -12.24
C GLU A 125 -21.27 -12.90 -11.63
N ASN A 126 -21.53 -12.98 -10.31
CA ASN A 126 -22.25 -11.97 -9.55
C ASN A 126 -21.33 -11.43 -8.43
N PRO A 127 -20.48 -10.44 -8.73
CA PRO A 127 -19.68 -9.80 -7.70
C PRO A 127 -20.55 -8.91 -6.83
N THR A 128 -20.32 -8.98 -5.52
CA THR A 128 -20.90 -8.11 -4.50
C THR A 128 -19.80 -7.29 -3.88
N PHE A 129 -19.86 -5.97 -4.04
CA PHE A 129 -18.93 -5.02 -3.44
C PHE A 129 -19.58 -4.38 -2.22
N SER A 130 -18.92 -4.46 -1.07
CA SER A 130 -19.32 -3.75 0.13
C SER A 130 -18.46 -2.51 0.29
N ILE A 131 -19.06 -1.34 0.09
CA ILE A 131 -18.41 -0.04 0.23
C ILE A 131 -18.99 0.64 1.47
N SER A 132 -18.12 1.04 2.39
CA SER A 132 -18.52 1.74 3.60
C SER A 132 -18.01 3.18 3.56
N PRO A 133 -18.89 4.19 3.67
CA PRO A 133 -18.46 5.56 3.84
C PRO A 133 -17.72 5.69 5.17
N VAL A 134 -16.55 6.30 5.11
CA VAL A 134 -15.74 6.58 6.30
C VAL A 134 -16.09 7.99 6.75
N SER A 135 -16.83 8.09 7.84
CA SER A 135 -17.36 9.35 8.36
C SER A 135 -17.46 9.34 9.89
N GLY A 136 -17.76 10.48 10.48
CA GLY A 136 -17.95 10.62 11.91
C GLY A 136 -16.77 11.28 12.63
N LYS A 137 -16.92 11.46 13.93
CA LYS A 137 -15.97 12.23 14.75
C LYS A 137 -14.57 11.63 14.72
N GLU A 138 -14.44 10.34 14.95
CA GLU A 138 -13.14 9.65 14.97
C GLU A 138 -12.38 9.80 13.66
N PHE A 139 -13.07 9.63 12.54
CA PHE A 139 -12.47 9.83 11.23
C PHE A 139 -12.01 11.28 11.00
N THR A 140 -12.87 12.25 11.33
CA THR A 140 -12.54 13.68 11.19
C THR A 140 -11.33 14.04 12.03
N GLU A 141 -11.23 13.53 13.25
CA GLU A 141 -10.08 13.72 14.12
C GLU A 141 -8.81 13.11 13.50
N ARG A 142 -8.86 11.92 12.93
CA ARG A 142 -7.71 11.27 12.28
C ARG A 142 -7.22 12.04 11.04
N VAL A 143 -8.14 12.46 10.19
CA VAL A 143 -7.80 13.21 8.97
C VAL A 143 -7.23 14.59 9.29
N ALA A 144 -7.65 15.21 10.39
CA ALA A 144 -7.19 16.52 10.85
C ALA A 144 -5.95 16.45 11.75
N THR A 145 -5.65 15.30 12.35
CA THR A 145 -4.49 15.13 13.23
C THR A 145 -3.20 15.03 12.40
N PRO A 146 -2.16 15.80 12.73
CA PRO A 146 -0.85 15.66 12.09
C PRO A 146 -0.28 14.24 12.24
N PHE A 147 0.43 13.78 11.22
CA PHE A 147 1.14 12.51 11.28
C PHE A 147 2.17 12.51 12.41
N GLN A 148 2.42 11.34 12.98
CA GLN A 148 3.44 11.17 14.01
C GLN A 148 4.83 11.01 13.40
N ASP A 149 5.86 11.34 14.19
CA ASP A 149 7.27 11.20 13.82
C ASP A 149 7.66 9.78 13.38
N THR A 150 7.03 8.75 13.97
CA THR A 150 7.24 7.34 13.61
C THR A 150 6.77 7.01 12.18
N ILE A 151 5.74 7.69 11.66
CA ILE A 151 5.30 7.51 10.27
C ILE A 151 6.32 8.13 9.30
N PHE A 152 6.87 9.29 9.66
CA PHE A 152 7.93 9.92 8.88
C PHE A 152 9.19 9.04 8.83
N GLU A 153 9.63 8.52 9.96
CA GLU A 153 10.77 7.59 10.06
C GLU A 153 10.52 6.34 9.21
N PHE A 154 9.35 5.72 9.35
CA PHE A 154 8.97 4.54 8.58
C PHE A 154 9.10 4.76 7.07
N LEU A 155 8.61 5.87 6.53
CA LEU A 155 8.69 6.16 5.10
C LEU A 155 10.12 6.37 4.62
N VAL A 156 10.96 7.05 5.40
CA VAL A 156 12.38 7.25 5.07
C VAL A 156 13.14 5.92 5.16
N PHE A 157 12.86 5.10 6.17
CA PHE A 157 13.51 3.80 6.38
C PHE A 157 13.18 2.79 5.27
N GLN A 158 11.98 2.83 4.68
CA GLN A 158 11.57 1.99 3.56
C GLN A 158 12.26 2.37 2.22
N GLY A 159 13.25 3.24 2.25
CA GLY A 159 13.98 3.68 1.06
C GLY A 159 13.33 4.87 0.36
N GLY A 160 12.38 5.54 1.00
CA GLY A 160 11.84 6.81 0.53
C GLY A 160 12.91 7.90 0.53
N LYS A 161 12.91 8.76 -0.49
CA LYS A 161 13.77 9.95 -0.50
C LYS A 161 13.30 10.91 0.60
N ILE A 162 14.18 11.29 1.51
CA ILE A 162 13.82 12.21 2.60
C ILE A 162 13.32 13.55 2.06
N ASN A 163 13.87 14.02 0.95
CA ASN A 163 13.39 15.21 0.25
C ASN A 163 11.89 15.08 -0.13
N GLN A 164 11.48 13.95 -0.71
CA GLN A 164 10.07 13.71 -1.05
C GLN A 164 9.17 13.66 0.18
N ALA A 165 9.61 12.92 1.22
CA ALA A 165 8.87 12.82 2.47
C ALA A 165 8.71 14.19 3.15
N MET A 166 9.77 14.98 3.22
CA MET A 166 9.72 16.33 3.78
C MET A 166 8.77 17.25 3.00
N ARG A 167 8.91 17.32 1.70
CA ARG A 167 8.08 18.19 0.84
C ARG A 167 6.60 17.85 0.96
N LEU A 168 6.26 16.57 1.02
CA LEU A 168 4.87 16.12 1.13
C LEU A 168 4.32 16.30 2.55
N MET A 169 5.04 15.79 3.53
CA MET A 169 4.53 15.65 4.90
C MET A 169 4.77 16.88 5.78
N SER A 170 5.70 17.79 5.45
CA SER A 170 6.05 18.89 6.33
C SER A 170 5.33 20.19 5.99
N ALA A 171 4.75 20.83 6.99
CA ALA A 171 4.24 22.21 6.88
C ALA A 171 5.38 23.23 6.90
N GLY A 172 6.53 22.87 7.49
CA GLY A 172 7.70 23.72 7.63
C GLY A 172 8.61 23.24 8.75
N ILE A 173 9.60 24.05 9.08
CA ILE A 173 10.59 23.78 10.11
C ILE A 173 10.57 24.89 11.16
N GLU A 174 10.37 24.54 12.42
CA GLU A 174 10.62 25.44 13.56
C GLU A 174 12.11 25.44 13.85
N VAL A 175 12.77 26.56 13.62
CA VAL A 175 14.16 26.74 14.02
C VAL A 175 14.20 27.10 15.51
N GLN A 176 15.04 26.40 16.25
CA GLN A 176 15.18 26.55 17.69
C GLN A 176 16.63 26.86 18.05
N LYS A 177 16.84 27.54 19.18
CA LYS A 177 18.15 27.65 19.82
C LYS A 177 18.53 26.36 20.54
N PRO A 178 19.80 26.14 20.91
CA PRO A 178 20.23 24.97 21.71
C PRO A 178 19.45 24.75 22.99
N ASP A 179 18.92 25.83 23.59
CA ASP A 179 18.06 25.78 24.78
C ASP A 179 16.58 25.42 24.47
N GLY A 180 16.25 25.20 23.20
CA GLY A 180 14.89 24.85 22.73
C GLY A 180 13.96 26.03 22.51
N ARG A 181 14.44 27.28 22.67
CA ARG A 181 13.62 28.46 22.40
C ARG A 181 13.38 28.65 20.90
N PHE A 182 12.13 28.87 20.53
CA PHE A 182 11.70 29.21 19.17
C PHE A 182 12.42 30.48 18.66
N VAL A 183 12.89 30.42 17.41
CA VAL A 183 13.50 31.55 16.71
C VAL A 183 12.59 32.04 15.59
N ARG A 184 12.26 31.15 14.64
CA ARG A 184 11.41 31.45 13.48
C ARG A 184 10.85 30.16 12.89
N PHE A 185 9.87 30.31 12.03
CA PHE A 185 9.30 29.21 11.26
C PHE A 185 9.67 29.38 9.77
N ILE A 186 10.15 28.34 9.13
CA ILE A 186 10.47 28.27 7.70
C ILE A 186 9.33 27.50 7.06
N GLU A 187 8.47 28.20 6.33
CA GLU A 187 7.25 27.60 5.78
C GLU A 187 7.51 26.84 4.47
N ASN A 188 6.90 25.66 4.35
CA ASN A 188 6.80 24.93 3.10
C ASN A 188 5.52 25.39 2.36
N ASP A 189 5.52 26.65 1.91
CA ASP A 189 4.41 27.30 1.22
C ASP A 189 4.94 28.17 0.07
N PRO A 190 4.64 27.85 -1.20
CA PRO A 190 5.05 28.67 -2.35
C PRO A 190 4.55 30.13 -2.31
N GLN A 191 3.52 30.43 -1.53
CA GLN A 191 3.06 31.82 -1.33
C GLN A 191 4.03 32.66 -0.48
N ARG A 192 5.00 32.00 0.17
CA ARG A 192 6.09 32.62 0.93
C ARG A 192 7.44 32.28 0.29
N PRO A 193 7.79 32.91 -0.83
CA PRO A 193 8.89 32.44 -1.68
C PRO A 193 10.23 32.28 -0.95
N LYS A 194 10.58 33.18 -0.05
CA LYS A 194 11.86 33.13 0.67
C LYS A 194 11.95 31.95 1.63
N GLU A 195 10.88 31.73 2.42
CA GLU A 195 10.80 30.59 3.36
C GLU A 195 10.70 29.28 2.61
N TYR A 196 9.93 29.25 1.53
CA TYR A 196 9.82 28.07 0.65
C TYR A 196 11.14 27.68 0.00
N GLU A 197 11.88 28.65 -0.54
CA GLU A 197 13.21 28.44 -1.10
C GLU A 197 14.17 27.87 -0.05
N GLU A 198 14.22 28.48 1.12
CA GLU A 198 15.04 28.01 2.24
C GLU A 198 14.64 26.58 2.68
N PHE A 199 13.31 26.31 2.81
CA PHE A 199 12.81 24.96 3.13
C PHE A 199 13.27 23.92 2.10
N ARG A 200 13.16 24.25 0.81
CA ARG A 200 13.56 23.37 -0.29
C ARG A 200 15.07 23.09 -0.29
N GLN A 201 15.88 24.10 0.02
CA GLN A 201 17.33 23.96 0.15
C GLN A 201 17.70 23.06 1.33
N ILE A 202 17.03 23.20 2.47
CA ILE A 202 17.23 22.30 3.62
C ILE A 202 16.84 20.87 3.27
N ALA A 203 15.69 20.67 2.61
CA ALA A 203 15.24 19.35 2.21
C ALA A 203 16.22 18.67 1.23
N ALA A 204 16.79 19.44 0.30
CA ALA A 204 17.83 18.97 -0.62
C ALA A 204 19.13 18.63 0.13
N HIS A 205 19.53 19.44 1.11
CA HIS A 205 20.70 19.18 1.94
C HIS A 205 20.57 17.90 2.76
N LEU A 206 19.40 17.68 3.39
CA LEU A 206 19.14 16.42 4.09
C LEU A 206 19.13 15.21 3.17
N GLN A 207 18.64 15.36 1.91
CA GLN A 207 18.75 14.30 0.91
C GLN A 207 20.22 14.01 0.57
N TRP A 208 21.02 15.04 0.37
CA TRP A 208 22.46 14.86 0.12
C TRP A 208 23.17 14.13 1.26
N LEU A 209 22.89 14.48 2.52
CA LEU A 209 23.40 13.76 3.68
C LEU A 209 22.95 12.29 3.70
N ASN A 210 21.70 12.04 3.35
CA ASN A 210 21.14 10.69 3.30
C ASN A 210 21.81 9.84 2.19
N ASP A 211 22.01 10.41 1.00
CA ASP A 211 22.66 9.72 -0.14
C ASP A 211 24.12 9.37 0.19
N ASN A 212 24.78 10.21 0.98
CA ASN A 212 26.13 9.99 1.48
C ASN A 212 26.18 9.13 2.75
N ARG A 213 25.04 8.59 3.23
CA ARG A 213 24.95 7.78 4.47
C ARG A 213 25.44 8.52 5.72
N GLN A 214 25.24 9.82 5.76
CA GLN A 214 25.64 10.73 6.83
C GLN A 214 24.45 11.31 7.59
N LEU A 215 23.22 10.89 7.22
CA LEU A 215 21.99 11.25 7.90
C LEU A 215 21.44 10.05 8.66
N PHE A 216 21.06 10.29 9.89
CA PHE A 216 20.41 9.32 10.76
C PHE A 216 18.99 9.77 11.03
N VAL A 217 18.01 8.93 10.67
CA VAL A 217 16.59 9.11 10.97
C VAL A 217 16.18 7.93 11.83
N ARG A 218 16.18 8.11 13.15
CA ARG A 218 16.02 7.00 14.10
C ARG A 218 15.27 7.41 15.35
N PRO A 219 14.46 6.50 15.94
CA PRO A 219 13.94 6.71 17.28
C PRO A 219 15.08 6.63 18.30
N LEU A 220 14.99 7.44 19.35
CA LEU A 220 15.85 7.31 20.50
C LEU A 220 15.45 6.05 21.26
N VAL A 221 16.40 5.12 21.43
CA VAL A 221 16.16 3.89 22.18
C VAL A 221 17.15 3.87 23.34
N PHE A 222 16.65 3.79 24.57
CA PHE A 222 17.48 3.80 25.80
C PHE A 222 16.85 2.95 26.89
N ASP A 223 17.68 2.52 27.85
CA ASP A 223 17.21 1.85 29.05
C ASP A 223 16.72 2.88 30.08
N GLU A 224 15.42 2.94 30.29
CA GLU A 224 14.81 3.73 31.36
C GLU A 224 14.99 3.01 32.70
N THR A 225 15.63 3.65 33.66
CA THR A 225 15.84 3.09 34.99
C THR A 225 14.59 3.24 35.84
N LEU A 226 13.97 2.12 36.21
CA LEU A 226 12.78 2.06 37.09
C LEU A 226 13.17 2.00 38.56
N ILE A 227 14.24 1.23 38.87
CA ILE A 227 14.83 1.12 40.21
C ILE A 227 16.32 1.35 40.04
N ALA A 228 16.81 2.42 40.60
CA ALA A 228 18.21 2.84 40.40
C ALA A 228 19.23 2.13 41.32
N ASP A 229 18.81 1.70 42.49
CA ASP A 229 19.74 1.18 43.51
C ASP A 229 19.04 0.16 44.44
N PHE A 230 18.97 -1.06 43.97
CA PHE A 230 18.39 -2.18 44.73
C PHE A 230 19.53 -2.93 45.42
N LYS A 231 19.57 -2.88 46.76
CA LYS A 231 20.69 -3.38 47.56
C LYS A 231 20.75 -4.87 47.75
N SER A 232 19.62 -5.55 47.55
CA SER A 232 19.51 -7.02 47.67
C SER A 232 19.70 -7.69 46.32
N THR A 233 20.20 -8.91 46.29
CA THR A 233 20.18 -9.73 45.06
C THR A 233 18.74 -10.04 44.69
N PRO A 234 18.27 -9.74 43.46
CA PRO A 234 16.93 -10.11 43.00
C PRO A 234 16.72 -11.60 43.10
N SER A 235 15.58 -12.01 43.65
CA SER A 235 15.21 -13.42 43.69
C SER A 235 14.92 -13.97 42.27
N ALA A 236 14.94 -15.32 42.12
CA ALA A 236 14.56 -15.93 40.87
C ALA A 236 13.14 -15.54 40.42
N GLY A 237 12.22 -15.30 41.39
CA GLY A 237 10.88 -14.78 41.13
C GLY A 237 10.90 -13.35 40.57
N ASP A 238 11.71 -12.45 41.14
CA ASP A 238 11.84 -11.09 40.68
C ASP A 238 12.43 -11.02 39.28
N ILE A 239 13.43 -11.87 38.98
CA ILE A 239 14.03 -11.97 37.65
C ILE A 239 13.01 -12.47 36.64
N ASN A 240 12.28 -13.53 36.96
CA ASN A 240 11.26 -14.09 36.05
C ASN A 240 10.08 -13.14 35.82
N ASN A 241 9.59 -12.48 36.87
CA ASN A 241 8.55 -11.46 36.75
C ASN A 241 9.04 -10.26 35.91
N GLY A 242 10.27 -9.79 36.14
CA GLY A 242 10.88 -8.75 35.35
C GLY A 242 10.94 -9.14 33.87
N PHE A 243 11.42 -10.32 33.55
CA PHE A 243 11.50 -10.82 32.19
C PHE A 243 10.12 -10.89 31.50
N ASN A 244 9.10 -11.39 32.18
CA ASN A 244 7.73 -11.46 31.66
C ASN A 244 7.12 -10.09 31.41
N MET A 245 7.57 -9.07 32.11
CA MET A 245 7.16 -7.66 31.93
C MET A 245 8.07 -6.87 30.97
N GLY A 246 9.05 -7.52 30.31
CA GLY A 246 10.00 -6.85 29.43
C GLY A 246 11.03 -5.99 30.18
N LEU A 247 11.21 -6.23 31.48
CA LEU A 247 12.18 -5.53 32.33
C LEU A 247 13.48 -6.32 32.41
N ARG A 248 14.58 -5.61 32.73
CA ARG A 248 15.93 -6.20 32.83
C ARG A 248 16.58 -5.81 34.14
N TRP A 249 17.03 -6.81 34.91
CA TRP A 249 17.90 -6.63 36.08
C TRP A 249 19.35 -6.55 35.63
N ARG A 250 20.08 -5.52 36.05
CA ARG A 250 21.52 -5.37 35.83
C ARG A 250 22.26 -5.17 37.16
N GLN A 251 23.38 -5.82 37.30
CA GLN A 251 24.27 -5.57 38.44
C GLN A 251 25.17 -4.38 38.13
N LYS A 252 25.24 -3.42 39.06
CA LYS A 252 26.09 -2.23 39.00
C LYS A 252 27.49 -2.56 39.52
N PRO A 253 28.51 -1.76 39.15
CA PRO A 253 29.88 -1.94 39.68
C PRO A 253 29.98 -1.88 41.19
N ASN A 254 29.07 -1.19 41.90
CA ASN A 254 29.02 -1.10 43.36
C ASN A 254 28.35 -2.33 44.02
N GLY A 255 28.02 -3.38 43.26
CA GLY A 255 27.39 -4.60 43.74
C GLY A 255 25.86 -4.56 43.88
N ASN A 256 25.26 -3.39 43.79
CA ASN A 256 23.82 -3.21 43.83
C ASN A 256 23.19 -3.56 42.44
N TYR A 257 21.88 -3.66 42.41
CA TYR A 257 21.15 -3.97 41.17
C TYR A 257 20.29 -2.78 40.73
N GLU A 258 20.11 -2.67 39.43
CA GLU A 258 19.13 -1.77 38.82
C GLU A 258 18.12 -2.56 38.01
N LEU A 259 16.88 -2.07 37.96
CA LEU A 259 15.84 -2.57 37.11
C LEU A 259 15.58 -1.55 36.00
N THR A 260 15.76 -1.98 34.76
CA THR A 260 15.58 -1.12 33.58
C THR A 260 14.52 -1.66 32.65
N ARG A 261 13.99 -0.78 31.83
CA ARG A 261 13.08 -1.08 30.73
C ARG A 261 13.59 -0.43 29.45
N LEU A 262 13.65 -1.21 28.37
CA LEU A 262 13.95 -0.62 27.06
C LEU A 262 12.79 0.28 26.65
N LYS A 263 13.07 1.54 26.39
CA LYS A 263 12.10 2.56 26.01
C LYS A 263 12.40 3.10 24.63
N GLY A 264 11.39 3.09 23.75
CA GLY A 264 11.41 3.87 22.51
C GLY A 264 11.04 5.31 22.81
N GLY A 265 11.92 6.24 22.45
CA GLY A 265 11.69 7.68 22.52
C GLY A 265 11.27 8.25 21.16
N ARG A 266 11.40 9.57 21.03
CA ARG A 266 11.05 10.34 19.84
C ARG A 266 12.05 10.11 18.71
N VAL A 267 11.61 10.33 17.48
CA VAL A 267 12.47 10.25 16.29
C VAL A 267 13.33 11.50 16.16
N VAL A 268 14.60 11.29 15.83
CA VAL A 268 15.59 12.34 15.58
C VAL A 268 16.10 12.21 14.15
N VAL A 269 16.21 13.33 13.47
CA VAL A 269 16.94 13.50 12.20
C VAL A 269 18.24 14.24 12.52
N SER A 270 19.39 13.59 12.35
CA SER A 270 20.69 14.14 12.75
C SER A 270 21.81 13.73 11.80
N ASN A 271 22.90 14.51 11.78
CA ASN A 271 24.15 14.18 11.09
C ASN A 271 25.19 13.47 11.98
N PHE A 272 24.76 13.00 13.13
CA PHE A 272 25.50 12.12 14.05
C PHE A 272 24.64 10.90 14.38
N ASP A 273 25.27 9.78 14.72
CA ASP A 273 24.50 8.58 15.13
C ASP A 273 23.99 8.75 16.57
N PRO A 274 22.67 8.88 16.80
CA PRO A 274 22.12 8.97 18.15
C PRO A 274 22.44 7.75 19.03
N MET A 275 22.74 6.60 18.42
CA MET A 275 23.12 5.39 19.16
C MET A 275 24.56 5.44 19.72
N ALA A 276 25.39 6.37 19.25
CA ALA A 276 26.71 6.65 19.84
C ALA A 276 26.63 7.38 21.19
N LEU A 277 25.50 8.03 21.49
CA LEU A 277 25.21 8.63 22.77
C LEU A 277 24.99 7.56 23.85
N THR A 278 25.29 7.88 25.10
CA THR A 278 24.95 7.02 26.24
C THR A 278 23.43 6.96 26.47
N ASP A 279 22.94 5.95 27.18
CA ASP A 279 21.52 5.84 27.56
C ASP A 279 21.02 7.09 28.30
N GLN A 280 21.85 7.68 29.15
CA GLN A 280 21.50 8.89 29.88
C GLN A 280 21.38 10.11 28.97
N GLU A 281 22.28 10.27 28.01
CA GLU A 281 22.24 11.36 27.04
C GLU A 281 21.02 11.20 26.11
N ARG A 282 20.73 9.97 25.65
CA ARG A 282 19.51 9.70 24.84
C ARG A 282 18.23 10.00 25.63
N ALA A 283 18.17 9.61 26.89
CA ALA A 283 17.04 9.92 27.75
C ALA A 283 16.87 11.43 27.96
N ALA A 284 17.97 12.15 28.20
CA ALA A 284 17.93 13.61 28.34
C ALA A 284 17.50 14.31 27.04
N LEU A 285 17.96 13.82 25.89
CA LEU A 285 17.56 14.33 24.59
C LEU A 285 16.07 14.05 24.33
N ASP A 286 15.58 12.85 24.65
CA ASP A 286 14.17 12.49 24.53
C ASP A 286 13.26 13.40 25.38
N GLU A 287 13.65 13.69 26.62
CA GLU A 287 12.91 14.62 27.48
C GLU A 287 12.92 16.07 26.96
N LYS A 288 14.00 16.49 26.29
CA LYS A 288 14.08 17.78 25.61
C LYS A 288 13.09 17.81 24.43
N ILE A 289 13.07 16.74 23.62
CA ILE A 289 12.26 16.64 22.40
C ILE A 289 10.76 16.52 22.72
N LYS A 290 10.40 15.84 23.79
CA LYS A 290 8.99 15.68 24.23
C LYS A 290 8.27 16.98 24.54
N LYS A 291 9.00 18.07 24.71
CA LYS A 291 8.39 19.41 24.80
C LYS A 291 7.68 19.80 23.50
N ASN A 292 8.08 19.25 22.37
CA ASN A 292 7.37 19.42 21.10
C ASN A 292 6.17 18.45 21.03
N PRO A 293 5.06 18.84 20.40
CA PRO A 293 3.93 17.95 20.14
C PRO A 293 4.32 16.70 19.30
N SER A 294 3.51 15.65 19.33
CA SER A 294 3.77 14.40 18.60
C SER A 294 3.85 14.55 17.08
N GLY A 295 3.22 15.59 16.53
CA GLY A 295 3.29 15.91 15.09
C GLY A 295 4.57 16.63 14.65
N PHE A 296 5.66 16.52 15.42
CA PHE A 296 6.95 17.13 15.10
C PHE A 296 8.05 16.09 15.10
N VAL A 297 8.98 16.17 14.14
CA VAL A 297 10.21 15.38 14.08
C VAL A 297 11.37 16.28 14.47
N TYR A 298 12.15 15.89 15.46
CA TYR A 298 13.29 16.71 15.89
C TYR A 298 14.42 16.67 14.85
N LEU A 299 14.99 17.83 14.55
CA LEU A 299 16.06 18.03 13.57
C LEU A 299 17.27 18.63 14.25
N ASP A 300 18.45 17.99 14.13
CA ASP A 300 19.69 18.42 14.72
C ASP A 300 20.87 18.14 13.77
N ILE A 301 21.23 19.13 12.99
CA ILE A 301 22.41 19.11 12.12
C ILE A 301 23.50 19.96 12.78
N GLU A 302 24.47 19.26 13.38
CA GLU A 302 25.56 19.88 14.10
C GLU A 302 26.63 20.46 13.15
N PRO A 303 27.19 21.64 13.47
CA PRO A 303 28.18 22.29 12.62
C PRO A 303 29.49 21.49 12.49
N ASN A 304 29.80 20.65 13.46
CA ASN A 304 31.05 19.85 13.49
C ASN A 304 30.87 18.46 12.84
N GLY A 305 29.65 18.10 12.48
CA GLY A 305 29.32 16.83 11.80
C GLY A 305 29.38 16.95 10.26
N PRO A 306 29.16 15.85 9.56
CA PRO A 306 28.98 15.86 8.11
C PRO A 306 27.88 16.84 7.69
N GLY A 307 28.14 17.63 6.62
CA GLY A 307 27.15 18.63 6.14
C GLY A 307 26.92 19.79 7.12
N GLY A 308 27.75 19.95 8.11
CA GLY A 308 27.63 21.00 9.13
C GLY A 308 27.87 22.43 8.64
N ASN A 309 28.15 22.63 7.36
CA ASN A 309 28.14 23.93 6.68
C ASN A 309 26.74 24.57 6.58
N LEU A 310 25.67 23.79 6.76
CA LEU A 310 24.29 24.26 6.92
C LEU A 310 23.73 23.73 8.26
N PRO A 311 24.20 24.23 9.43
CA PRO A 311 23.75 23.76 10.72
C PRO A 311 22.31 24.21 10.96
N ILE A 312 21.48 23.28 11.42
CA ILE A 312 20.10 23.58 11.76
C ILE A 312 19.65 22.75 12.96
N GLN A 313 19.13 23.43 13.97
CA GLN A 313 18.49 22.79 15.12
C GLN A 313 17.05 23.25 15.23
N GLY A 314 16.13 22.28 15.38
CA GLY A 314 14.71 22.60 15.40
C GLY A 314 13.82 21.39 15.34
N ALA A 315 12.64 21.58 14.76
CA ALA A 315 11.65 20.54 14.59
C ALA A 315 10.89 20.69 13.28
N ILE A 316 10.80 19.62 12.52
CA ILE A 316 10.00 19.52 11.31
C ILE A 316 8.53 19.35 11.75
N LYS A 317 7.67 20.30 11.43
CA LYS A 317 6.22 20.23 11.70
C LYS A 317 5.53 19.42 10.64
N LEU A 318 4.93 18.31 11.01
CA LEU A 318 4.22 17.43 10.09
C LEU A 318 2.80 17.94 9.80
N ARG A 319 2.33 17.66 8.59
CA ARG A 319 0.96 17.90 8.13
C ARG A 319 0.05 16.75 8.57
N SER A 320 -1.24 17.03 8.66
CA SER A 320 -2.30 16.01 8.64
C SER A 320 -2.61 15.58 7.21
N MET A 321 -3.39 14.49 7.05
CA MET A 321 -3.83 14.05 5.72
C MET A 321 -4.59 15.17 4.98
N PHE A 322 -5.49 15.87 5.67
CA PHE A 322 -6.23 17.00 5.09
C PHE A 322 -5.29 18.12 4.63
N GLN A 323 -4.27 18.46 5.44
CA GLN A 323 -3.30 19.49 5.07
C GLN A 323 -2.43 19.09 3.87
N ILE A 324 -2.11 17.79 3.73
CA ILE A 324 -1.40 17.28 2.54
C ILE A 324 -2.26 17.44 1.29
N LEU A 325 -3.52 16.99 1.34
CA LEU A 325 -4.43 17.16 0.20
C LEU A 325 -4.61 18.61 -0.18
N ASN A 326 -4.76 19.49 0.82
CA ASN A 326 -4.89 20.94 0.60
C ASN A 326 -3.63 21.54 -0.02
N PHE A 327 -2.45 21.15 0.42
CA PHE A 327 -1.16 21.60 -0.15
C PHE A 327 -1.06 21.22 -1.64
N ILE A 328 -1.34 19.97 -1.99
CA ILE A 328 -1.32 19.51 -3.39
C ILE A 328 -2.37 20.26 -4.22
N ALA A 329 -3.59 20.35 -3.70
CA ALA A 329 -4.70 21.01 -4.38
C ALA A 329 -4.44 22.52 -4.63
N THR A 330 -3.85 23.21 -3.65
CA THR A 330 -3.43 24.60 -3.78
C THR A 330 -2.37 24.75 -4.86
N GLY A 331 -1.44 23.81 -4.96
CA GLY A 331 -0.40 23.77 -6.00
C GLY A 331 -0.94 23.64 -7.43
N ILE A 332 -2.16 23.10 -7.62
CA ILE A 332 -2.78 22.95 -8.94
C ILE A 332 -3.21 24.31 -9.53
N ARG A 333 -3.81 25.19 -8.72
CA ARG A 333 -4.50 26.37 -9.24
C ARG A 333 -4.06 27.71 -8.64
N ILE A 334 -3.67 27.72 -7.35
CA ILE A 334 -3.54 28.97 -6.58
C ILE A 334 -2.06 29.36 -6.44
N ALA A 335 -1.23 28.43 -6.00
CA ALA A 335 0.18 28.66 -5.70
C ALA A 335 1.03 27.50 -6.21
N PRO A 336 1.28 27.42 -7.53
CA PRO A 336 2.14 26.39 -8.10
C PRO A 336 3.55 26.48 -7.50
N GLU A 337 4.11 25.32 -7.20
CA GLU A 337 5.49 25.22 -6.76
C GLU A 337 6.43 25.68 -7.89
N PHE A 338 7.53 26.30 -7.54
CA PHE A 338 8.54 26.78 -8.48
C PHE A 338 9.90 26.11 -8.26
N GLU A 339 10.76 26.21 -9.27
CA GLU A 339 12.09 25.65 -9.21
C GLU A 339 12.97 26.42 -8.22
N VAL A 340 13.70 25.69 -7.40
CA VAL A 340 14.62 26.25 -6.41
C VAL A 340 16.02 25.73 -6.70
N SER A 341 16.96 26.66 -6.80
CA SER A 341 18.38 26.31 -6.96
C SER A 341 18.94 25.67 -5.70
N PRO A 342 19.68 24.56 -5.82
CA PRO A 342 20.32 23.95 -4.66
C PRO A 342 21.40 24.87 -4.10
N ASN A 343 21.63 24.78 -2.79
CA ASN A 343 22.79 25.41 -2.15
C ASN A 343 24.03 24.54 -2.36
N LEU A 344 25.22 25.19 -2.42
CA LEU A 344 26.47 24.46 -2.24
C LEU A 344 26.51 23.80 -0.83
N PRO A 345 26.83 22.52 -0.67
CA PRO A 345 27.46 21.58 -1.61
C PRO A 345 26.48 20.64 -2.31
N THR A 346 25.20 20.97 -2.44
CA THR A 346 24.15 20.07 -2.95
C THR A 346 23.97 20.15 -4.46
N GLU A 347 24.85 20.86 -5.19
CA GLU A 347 24.74 21.05 -6.65
C GLU A 347 24.67 19.74 -7.46
N GLU A 348 25.27 18.66 -6.96
CA GLU A 348 25.26 17.35 -7.61
C GLU A 348 24.08 16.46 -7.17
N THR A 349 23.28 16.94 -6.23
CA THR A 349 22.17 16.13 -5.69
C THR A 349 20.94 16.27 -6.56
N ASP A 350 20.28 15.16 -6.83
CA ASP A 350 18.94 15.15 -7.44
C ASP A 350 17.95 15.85 -6.50
N VAL A 351 17.77 17.16 -6.70
CA VAL A 351 16.84 18.00 -5.93
C VAL A 351 15.36 17.63 -6.21
N GLY A 352 15.14 16.68 -7.10
CA GLY A 352 13.82 16.21 -7.48
C GLY A 352 13.09 17.13 -8.45
N ALA A 353 11.84 16.80 -8.73
CA ALA A 353 10.99 17.59 -9.61
C ALA A 353 10.64 18.96 -9.00
N THR A 354 10.27 19.92 -9.84
CA THR A 354 9.79 21.25 -9.41
C THR A 354 8.63 21.12 -8.43
N ALA A 355 7.59 20.33 -8.79
CA ALA A 355 6.46 20.08 -7.91
C ALA A 355 6.70 18.89 -6.99
N THR A 356 6.16 18.94 -5.78
CA THR A 356 6.13 17.81 -4.84
C THR A 356 5.35 16.63 -5.42
N LEU A 357 4.17 16.92 -5.97
CA LEU A 357 3.35 15.99 -6.73
C LEU A 357 2.63 16.77 -7.83
N LYS A 358 2.95 16.51 -9.07
CA LYS A 358 2.30 17.17 -10.20
C LYS A 358 1.03 16.42 -10.60
N ILE A 359 -0.10 17.12 -10.51
CA ILE A 359 -1.39 16.67 -11.04
C ILE A 359 -1.65 17.44 -12.34
N ASN A 360 -1.85 16.70 -13.43
CA ASN A 360 -2.24 17.28 -14.71
C ASN A 360 -3.77 17.47 -14.73
N VAL A 361 -4.22 18.63 -15.21
CA VAL A 361 -5.63 18.94 -15.43
C VAL A 361 -5.82 19.21 -16.92
N THR A 362 -6.67 18.43 -17.58
CA THR A 362 -6.86 18.47 -19.03
C THR A 362 -8.34 18.39 -19.40
N ASP A 363 -8.70 18.97 -20.56
CA ASP A 363 -10.08 18.92 -21.10
C ASP A 363 -10.35 17.63 -21.88
N SER A 364 -9.31 16.90 -22.25
CA SER A 364 -9.39 15.62 -22.95
C SER A 364 -8.83 14.48 -22.09
N PRO A 365 -9.34 13.24 -22.25
CA PRO A 365 -8.86 12.10 -21.50
C PRO A 365 -7.38 11.84 -21.78
N PRO A 366 -6.53 11.77 -20.73
CA PRO A 366 -5.12 11.43 -20.89
C PRO A 366 -4.95 9.94 -21.16
N ASP A 367 -3.70 9.49 -21.38
CA ASP A 367 -3.39 8.06 -21.48
C ASP A 367 -3.84 7.33 -20.20
N LEU A 368 -4.65 6.27 -20.38
CA LEU A 368 -5.36 5.56 -19.29
C LEU A 368 -4.46 4.68 -18.40
N ARG A 369 -3.15 4.67 -18.59
CA ARG A 369 -2.22 3.85 -17.79
C ARG A 369 -2.03 4.36 -16.35
N LEU A 370 -2.38 5.64 -16.12
CA LEU A 370 -2.22 6.29 -14.83
C LEU A 370 -3.57 6.49 -14.15
N PRO A 371 -3.61 6.61 -12.82
CA PRO A 371 -4.81 7.00 -12.11
C PRO A 371 -5.36 8.29 -12.70
N THR A 372 -6.59 8.23 -13.20
CA THR A 372 -7.27 9.36 -13.85
C THR A 372 -8.70 9.41 -13.40
N VAL A 373 -9.19 10.61 -13.07
CA VAL A 373 -10.59 10.86 -12.72
C VAL A 373 -11.12 12.04 -13.51
N TYR A 374 -12.40 11.95 -13.87
CA TYR A 374 -13.14 13.07 -14.46
C TYR A 374 -13.94 13.75 -13.36
N TYR A 375 -13.77 15.06 -13.21
CA TYR A 375 -14.44 15.84 -12.18
C TYR A 375 -14.61 17.29 -12.61
N ASP A 376 -15.79 17.85 -12.43
CA ASP A 376 -16.15 19.25 -12.75
C ASP A 376 -15.67 19.70 -14.14
N GLY A 377 -15.95 18.87 -15.17
CA GLY A 377 -15.62 19.19 -16.57
C GLY A 377 -14.19 18.90 -17.00
N HIS A 378 -13.29 18.48 -16.09
CA HIS A 378 -11.87 18.28 -16.37
C HIS A 378 -11.42 16.88 -15.99
N TYR A 379 -10.35 16.39 -16.62
CA TYR A 379 -9.64 15.18 -16.25
C TYR A 379 -8.45 15.52 -15.36
N TYR A 380 -8.38 14.88 -14.22
CA TYR A 380 -7.25 14.95 -13.29
C TYR A 380 -6.45 13.67 -13.39
N SER A 381 -5.15 13.77 -13.56
CA SER A 381 -4.24 12.61 -13.62
C SER A 381 -2.91 12.91 -12.94
N VAL A 382 -2.31 11.86 -12.37
CA VAL A 382 -0.95 11.95 -11.85
C VAL A 382 0.02 12.08 -13.03
N ASN A 383 1.02 12.95 -12.93
CA ASN A 383 2.02 13.12 -13.97
C ASN A 383 2.92 11.88 -14.08
N ASP A 384 3.30 11.48 -15.32
CA ASP A 384 4.01 10.23 -15.61
C ASP A 384 5.53 10.37 -15.46
N THR A 385 5.99 10.74 -14.27
CA THR A 385 7.42 10.66 -13.92
C THR A 385 7.65 9.66 -12.79
N VAL A 386 8.86 9.16 -12.65
CA VAL A 386 9.22 8.29 -11.52
C VAL A 386 8.99 9.03 -10.20
N TRP A 387 9.33 10.33 -10.15
CA TRP A 387 9.12 11.17 -8.98
C TRP A 387 7.66 11.26 -8.58
N ASP A 388 6.77 11.61 -9.51
CA ASP A 388 5.35 11.79 -9.23
C ASP A 388 4.67 10.48 -8.84
N ARG A 389 5.00 9.39 -9.52
CA ARG A 389 4.50 8.04 -9.17
C ARG A 389 4.96 7.61 -7.78
N THR A 390 6.22 7.85 -7.42
CA THR A 390 6.73 7.52 -6.08
C THR A 390 6.07 8.41 -5.02
N THR A 391 5.90 9.71 -5.28
CA THR A 391 5.21 10.61 -4.35
C THR A 391 3.74 10.22 -4.17
N PHE A 392 3.07 9.83 -5.25
CA PHE A 392 1.68 9.35 -5.17
C PHE A 392 1.56 8.03 -4.40
N LEU A 393 2.54 7.14 -4.55
CA LEU A 393 2.63 5.92 -3.73
C LEU A 393 2.79 6.26 -2.24
N ILE A 394 3.68 7.19 -1.88
CA ILE A 394 3.82 7.67 -0.49
C ILE A 394 2.49 8.24 0.01
N LEU A 395 1.83 9.06 -0.79
CA LEU A 395 0.53 9.63 -0.45
C LEU A 395 -0.54 8.54 -0.24
N SER A 396 -0.54 7.50 -1.06
CA SER A 396 -1.44 6.36 -0.93
C SER A 396 -1.19 5.58 0.37
N ILE A 397 0.08 5.37 0.75
CA ILE A 397 0.43 4.73 2.04
C ILE A 397 -0.06 5.59 3.22
N LEU A 398 0.14 6.91 3.17
CA LEU A 398 -0.35 7.83 4.19
C LEU A 398 -1.88 7.81 4.29
N PHE A 399 -2.55 7.74 3.16
CA PHE A 399 -4.01 7.60 3.10
C PHE A 399 -4.47 6.30 3.76
N GLN A 400 -3.86 5.16 3.43
CA GLN A 400 -4.18 3.87 4.05
C GLN A 400 -3.94 3.87 5.57
N THR A 401 -2.88 4.53 6.05
CA THR A 401 -2.66 4.66 7.51
C THR A 401 -3.72 5.50 8.20
N THR A 402 -4.32 6.46 7.47
CA THR A 402 -5.38 7.34 8.00
C THR A 402 -6.73 6.62 8.07
N ILE A 403 -7.10 5.85 7.02
CA ILE A 403 -8.38 5.12 6.96
C ILE A 403 -8.31 3.74 7.62
N GLY A 404 -7.13 3.15 7.74
CA GLY A 404 -6.94 1.86 8.40
C GLY A 404 -7.35 1.87 9.87
N ARG A 405 -7.92 0.76 10.38
CA ARG A 405 -8.40 0.58 11.77
C ARG A 405 -9.61 1.45 12.15
N ILE A 406 -10.60 1.56 11.28
CA ILE A 406 -11.91 2.09 11.68
C ILE A 406 -12.73 0.92 12.18
N GLU A 407 -12.80 0.75 13.51
CA GLU A 407 -13.56 -0.34 14.15
C GLU A 407 -15.07 -0.19 13.96
N ASN A 408 -15.56 1.02 13.72
CA ASN A 408 -16.95 1.32 13.43
C ASN A 408 -17.14 1.70 11.96
N VAL A 409 -17.00 0.74 11.09
CA VAL A 409 -17.41 0.89 9.68
C VAL A 409 -18.95 0.97 9.68
N GLY A 410 -19.50 2.06 9.17
CA GLY A 410 -20.96 2.19 8.99
C GLY A 410 -21.56 1.02 8.22
N ILE A 411 -22.88 0.89 8.20
CA ILE A 411 -23.57 -0.20 7.50
C ILE A 411 -23.08 -0.24 6.05
N PRO A 412 -22.47 -1.36 5.60
CA PRO A 412 -21.95 -1.45 4.26
C PRO A 412 -23.07 -1.34 3.23
N ILE A 413 -22.89 -0.51 2.23
CA ILE A 413 -23.78 -0.47 1.07
C ILE A 413 -23.40 -1.63 0.18
N THR A 414 -24.29 -2.60 0.04
CA THR A 414 -24.09 -3.76 -0.84
C THR A 414 -24.64 -3.45 -2.22
N ILE A 415 -23.78 -3.47 -3.23
CA ILE A 415 -24.17 -3.35 -4.63
C ILE A 415 -24.08 -4.74 -5.24
N SER A 416 -25.25 -5.36 -5.53
CA SER A 416 -25.35 -6.58 -6.32
C SER A 416 -25.88 -6.25 -7.71
N LYS A 417 -25.29 -6.87 -8.73
CA LYS A 417 -25.72 -6.71 -10.13
C LYS A 417 -26.58 -7.91 -10.55
#